data_bb780ccc64a2acfb681af1bdd43ff513
#
_entry.id   bb780ccc64a2acfb681af1bdd43ff513
#
_cell.length_a   1.000
_cell.length_b   1.000
_cell.length_c   1.000
_cell.angle_alpha   90.00
_cell.angle_beta   90.00
_cell.angle_gamma   90.00
#
_symmetry.space_group_name_H-M   'P 1'
#
loop_
_entity.id
_entity.type
_entity.pdbx_description
1 polymer ?
#
loop_
_entity_poly.entity_id
_entity_poly.type
_entity_poly.pdbx_seq_one_letter_code
_entity_poly.pdbx_strand_id
1 'polypeptide(L)'
;GVATLEHDFTLTHQLSRRLGILSQTTSILSHFVEFAKEVIDSALVRDAEIRIIDTICHDIRERQQAALDLARRVELMLVIGSRTSANTKHLIELCATATKTHLLETAEEIQPAWFQNCQHVGVTSGASTPEETINQVLAKLKTIA
;
A
#
# COMPACT_ATOMS: atom_id res chain seq x y z
N GLY A 1 -21.22 5.07 15.38
CA GLY A 1 -20.97 5.10 13.94
C GLY A 1 -19.54 4.64 13.64
N VAL A 2 -19.35 4.01 12.51
CA VAL A 2 -18.04 3.63 12.01
C VAL A 2 -17.69 4.66 10.93
N ALA A 3 -16.56 5.37 11.10
CA ALA A 3 -16.00 6.22 10.05
C ALA A 3 -14.86 5.46 9.38
N THR A 4 -14.88 5.37 8.07
CA THR A 4 -13.81 4.81 7.26
C THR A 4 -13.06 5.93 6.54
N LEU A 5 -11.76 5.80 6.45
CA LEU A 5 -10.91 6.64 5.62
C LEU A 5 -11.14 6.32 4.14
N GLU A 6 -11.91 7.16 3.47
CA GLU A 6 -11.83 7.33 2.01
C GLU A 6 -11.46 8.80 1.78
N HIS A 7 -10.39 9.03 1.11
CA HIS A 7 -9.70 10.22 0.55
C HIS A 7 -10.06 11.66 0.98
N ASP A 8 -11.20 11.93 1.63
CA ASP A 8 -11.59 13.24 2.18
C ASP A 8 -12.31 13.04 3.51
N PHE A 9 -11.53 12.83 4.57
CA PHE A 9 -12.11 12.72 5.90
C PHE A 9 -12.42 14.11 6.48
N THR A 10 -13.61 14.59 6.20
CA THR A 10 -14.20 15.65 7.01
C THR A 10 -14.96 15.01 8.16
N LEU A 11 -14.53 15.22 9.40
CA LEU A 11 -15.28 14.84 10.61
C LEU A 11 -16.61 15.60 10.64
N THR A 12 -17.56 15.17 9.81
CA THR A 12 -18.87 15.81 9.65
C THR A 12 -19.85 15.46 10.77
N HIS A 13 -19.51 14.47 11.62
CA HIS A 13 -20.36 14.01 12.70
C HIS A 13 -19.77 14.35 14.05
N GLN A 14 -20.64 14.66 15.00
CA GLN A 14 -20.24 14.82 16.41
C GLN A 14 -19.59 13.52 16.90
N LEU A 15 -18.28 13.58 17.18
CA LEU A 15 -17.55 12.45 17.76
C LEU A 15 -18.12 12.10 19.12
N SER A 16 -18.26 10.80 19.38
CA SER A 16 -18.62 10.27 20.69
C SER A 16 -17.53 10.63 21.71
N ARG A 17 -17.91 10.71 23.01
CA ARG A 17 -16.94 10.87 24.10
C ARG A 17 -16.02 9.67 24.30
N ARG A 18 -16.34 8.51 23.71
CA ARG A 18 -15.49 7.32 23.72
C ARG A 18 -15.26 6.88 22.28
N LEU A 19 -14.01 6.90 21.89
CA LEU A 19 -13.57 6.59 20.53
C LEU A 19 -12.58 5.42 20.53
N GLY A 20 -12.81 4.47 19.64
CA GLY A 20 -11.83 3.44 19.29
C GLY A 20 -11.34 3.68 17.87
N ILE A 21 -10.02 3.71 17.66
CA ILE A 21 -9.40 3.83 16.34
C ILE A 21 -8.69 2.52 16.05
N LEU A 22 -9.02 1.90 14.93
CA LEU A 22 -8.42 0.67 14.42
C LEU A 22 -8.01 0.90 12.96
N SER A 23 -6.94 0.24 12.53
CA SER A 23 -6.58 0.21 11.11
C SER A 23 -7.09 -1.08 10.44
N GLN A 24 -7.24 -1.04 9.12
CA GLN A 24 -7.30 -2.28 8.33
C GLN A 24 -5.93 -2.97 8.41
N THR A 25 -5.93 -4.32 8.36
CA THR A 25 -4.69 -5.10 8.43
C THR A 25 -3.71 -4.82 7.29
N THR A 26 -4.20 -4.29 6.18
CA THR A 26 -3.43 -3.96 4.98
C THR A 26 -3.05 -2.48 4.88
N SER A 27 -3.45 -1.63 5.82
CA SER A 27 -3.20 -0.17 5.78
C SER A 27 -1.71 0.17 5.74
N ILE A 28 -1.41 1.34 5.20
CA ILE A 28 -0.08 1.94 5.29
C ILE A 28 0.05 2.62 6.66
N LEU A 29 1.13 2.32 7.39
CA LEU A 29 1.31 2.83 8.75
C LEU A 29 1.29 4.36 8.84
N SER A 30 1.96 5.06 7.90
CA SER A 30 1.97 6.53 7.90
C SER A 30 0.57 7.12 7.78
N HIS A 31 -0.28 6.57 6.90
CA HIS A 31 -1.66 7.03 6.74
C HIS A 31 -2.49 6.80 8.01
N PHE A 32 -2.29 5.65 8.66
CA PHE A 32 -2.96 5.37 9.92
C PHE A 32 -2.54 6.34 11.03
N VAL A 33 -1.24 6.67 11.11
CA VAL A 33 -0.71 7.63 12.09
C VAL A 33 -1.23 9.04 11.83
N GLU A 34 -1.26 9.49 10.57
CA GLU A 34 -1.80 10.80 10.19
C GLU A 34 -3.28 10.91 10.57
N PHE A 35 -4.08 9.92 10.20
CA PHE A 35 -5.48 9.87 10.57
C PHE A 35 -5.70 9.88 12.09
N ALA A 36 -4.94 9.08 12.83
CA ALA A 36 -5.04 9.04 14.28
C ALA A 36 -4.75 10.42 14.91
N LYS A 37 -3.76 11.15 14.40
CA LYS A 37 -3.46 12.52 14.85
C LYS A 37 -4.62 13.47 14.60
N GLU A 38 -5.21 13.46 13.40
CA GLU A 38 -6.36 14.30 13.07
C GLU A 38 -7.55 14.04 13.98
N VAL A 39 -7.82 12.76 14.28
CA VAL A 39 -8.90 12.38 15.21
C VAL A 39 -8.57 12.84 16.63
N ILE A 40 -7.33 12.68 17.10
CA ILE A 40 -6.89 13.14 18.42
C ILE A 40 -7.11 14.66 18.54
N ASP A 41 -6.62 15.43 17.59
CA ASP A 41 -6.74 16.89 17.60
C ASP A 41 -8.19 17.35 17.65
N SER A 42 -9.07 16.67 16.92
CA SER A 42 -10.51 16.97 16.90
C SER A 42 -11.27 16.52 18.15
N ALA A 43 -10.82 15.44 18.78
CA ALA A 43 -11.56 14.81 19.90
C ALA A 43 -11.14 15.33 21.27
N LEU A 44 -9.86 15.66 21.48
CA LEU A 44 -9.38 16.17 22.79
C LEU A 44 -10.00 17.51 23.17
N VAL A 45 -10.36 18.34 22.19
CA VAL A 45 -11.10 19.59 22.44
C VAL A 45 -12.46 19.35 23.12
N ARG A 46 -12.95 18.09 23.14
CA ARG A 46 -14.29 17.71 23.63
C ARG A 46 -14.27 16.76 24.82
N ASP A 47 -13.17 16.68 25.56
CA ASP A 47 -12.98 15.75 26.69
C ASP A 47 -13.28 14.29 26.33
N ALA A 48 -12.78 13.81 25.20
CA ALA A 48 -13.00 12.45 24.74
C ALA A 48 -11.95 11.46 25.28
N GLU A 49 -12.38 10.24 25.63
CA GLU A 49 -11.50 9.09 25.83
C GLU A 49 -11.19 8.48 24.45
N ILE A 50 -9.91 8.32 24.12
CA ILE A 50 -9.47 7.76 22.84
C ILE A 50 -8.62 6.52 23.10
N ARG A 51 -8.95 5.42 22.41
CA ARG A 51 -8.13 4.21 22.36
C ARG A 51 -7.71 3.95 20.94
N ILE A 52 -6.40 3.90 20.71
CA ILE A 52 -5.80 3.65 19.39
C ILE A 52 -5.14 2.28 19.45
N ILE A 53 -5.52 1.38 18.55
CA ILE A 53 -4.96 0.05 18.44
C ILE A 53 -4.45 -0.14 17.01
N ASP A 54 -3.16 -0.35 16.88
CA ASP A 54 -2.55 -0.69 15.62
C ASP A 54 -2.84 -2.17 15.30
N THR A 55 -3.68 -2.38 14.30
CA THR A 55 -4.12 -3.69 13.81
C THR A 55 -3.53 -4.05 12.46
N ILE A 56 -2.53 -3.29 11.97
CA ILE A 56 -1.82 -3.61 10.73
C ILE A 56 -1.06 -4.92 10.92
N CYS A 57 -1.28 -5.87 10.00
CA CYS A 57 -0.60 -7.15 10.03
C CYS A 57 0.93 -6.97 9.92
N HIS A 58 1.69 -7.67 10.78
CA HIS A 58 3.15 -7.61 10.80
C HIS A 58 3.75 -7.98 9.44
N ASP A 59 3.31 -9.08 8.83
CA ASP A 59 3.80 -9.56 7.54
C ASP A 59 3.53 -8.54 6.42
N ILE A 60 2.37 -7.85 6.47
CA ILE A 60 2.05 -6.78 5.52
C ILE A 60 3.00 -5.61 5.69
N ARG A 61 3.29 -5.22 6.93
CA ARG A 61 4.23 -4.14 7.24
C ARG A 61 5.64 -4.45 6.75
N GLU A 62 6.15 -5.65 7.01
CA GLU A 62 7.46 -6.09 6.51
C GLU A 62 7.51 -6.11 4.98
N ARG A 63 6.47 -6.60 4.34
CA ARG A 63 6.35 -6.61 2.87
C ARG A 63 6.34 -5.21 2.29
N GLN A 64 5.59 -4.29 2.89
CA GLN A 64 5.54 -2.89 2.46
C GLN A 64 6.92 -2.22 2.59
N GLN A 65 7.60 -2.45 3.72
CA GLN A 65 8.94 -1.91 3.93
C GLN A 65 9.95 -2.47 2.93
N ALA A 66 9.97 -3.78 2.71
CA ALA A 66 10.84 -4.43 1.74
C ALA A 66 10.60 -3.92 0.31
N ALA A 67 9.34 -3.73 -0.08
CA ALA A 67 8.97 -3.19 -1.38
C ALA A 67 9.47 -1.75 -1.56
N LEU A 68 9.30 -0.90 -0.54
CA LEU A 68 9.77 0.48 -0.57
C LEU A 68 11.31 0.56 -0.62
N ASP A 69 12.00 -0.29 0.14
CA ASP A 69 13.47 -0.34 0.14
C ASP A 69 14.03 -0.83 -1.19
N LEU A 70 13.33 -1.76 -1.85
CA LEU A 70 13.65 -2.17 -3.22
C LEU A 70 13.40 -1.03 -4.21
N ALA A 71 12.25 -0.36 -4.12
CA ALA A 71 11.89 0.73 -5.02
C ALA A 71 12.91 1.88 -5.02
N ARG A 72 13.56 2.14 -3.88
CA ARG A 72 14.63 3.14 -3.76
C ARG A 72 15.94 2.79 -4.48
N ARG A 73 16.10 1.54 -4.91
CA ARG A 73 17.34 1.01 -5.50
C ARG A 73 17.21 0.62 -6.97
N VAL A 74 16.04 0.83 -7.57
CA VAL A 74 15.74 0.44 -8.95
C VAL A 74 15.10 1.59 -9.72
N GLU A 75 15.20 1.55 -11.06
CA GLU A 75 14.60 2.57 -11.93
C GLU A 75 13.12 2.28 -12.26
N LEU A 76 12.70 1.02 -12.05
CA LEU A 76 11.33 0.59 -12.35
C LEU A 76 10.88 -0.47 -11.34
N MET A 77 9.68 -0.32 -10.82
CA MET A 77 9.00 -1.33 -10.00
C MET A 77 7.82 -1.94 -10.73
N LEU A 78 7.72 -3.25 -10.66
CA LEU A 78 6.56 -4.02 -11.10
C LEU A 78 5.87 -4.62 -9.86
N VAL A 79 4.61 -4.28 -9.68
CA VAL A 79 3.78 -4.81 -8.58
C VAL A 79 2.77 -5.78 -9.19
N ILE A 80 2.91 -7.07 -8.84
CA ILE A 80 2.04 -8.14 -9.35
C ILE A 80 0.87 -8.35 -8.39
N GLY A 81 -0.36 -8.27 -8.88
CA GLY A 81 -1.54 -8.54 -8.07
C GLY A 81 -2.80 -7.90 -8.62
N SER A 82 -3.94 -8.19 -8.00
CA SER A 82 -5.22 -7.68 -8.47
C SER A 82 -5.39 -6.19 -8.23
N ARG A 83 -5.96 -5.49 -9.23
CA ARG A 83 -6.37 -4.09 -9.16
C ARG A 83 -7.40 -3.81 -8.08
N THR A 84 -8.13 -4.83 -7.64
CA THR A 84 -9.14 -4.70 -6.59
C THR A 84 -8.59 -4.94 -5.18
N SER A 85 -7.38 -5.51 -5.06
CA SER A 85 -6.74 -5.80 -3.78
C SER A 85 -6.24 -4.52 -3.10
N ALA A 86 -6.71 -4.26 -1.87
CA ALA A 86 -6.24 -3.13 -1.06
C ALA A 86 -4.73 -3.19 -0.81
N ASN A 87 -4.19 -4.37 -0.46
CA ASN A 87 -2.75 -4.54 -0.24
C ASN A 87 -1.93 -4.25 -1.51
N THR A 88 -2.40 -4.68 -2.69
CA THR A 88 -1.74 -4.39 -3.97
C THR A 88 -1.73 -2.88 -4.26
N LYS A 89 -2.85 -2.20 -4.04
CA LYS A 89 -2.95 -0.73 -4.20
C LYS A 89 -1.97 0.00 -3.29
N HIS A 90 -1.88 -0.40 -2.02
CA HIS A 90 -0.94 0.19 -1.06
C HIS A 90 0.52 -0.04 -1.46
N LEU A 91 0.88 -1.22 -2.00
CA LEU A 91 2.23 -1.47 -2.51
C LEU A 91 2.58 -0.55 -3.69
N ILE A 92 1.64 -0.34 -4.62
CA ILE A 92 1.83 0.58 -5.75
C ILE A 92 2.04 1.99 -5.24
N GLU A 93 1.18 2.45 -4.35
CA GLU A 93 1.25 3.78 -3.76
C GLU A 93 2.61 4.03 -3.09
N LEU A 94 3.06 3.10 -2.26
CA LEU A 94 4.36 3.18 -1.59
C LEU A 94 5.53 3.19 -2.59
N CYS A 95 5.55 2.26 -3.54
CA CYS A 95 6.64 2.17 -4.51
C CYS A 95 6.69 3.40 -5.43
N ALA A 96 5.54 3.94 -5.81
CA ALA A 96 5.43 5.14 -6.66
C ALA A 96 5.99 6.41 -6.01
N THR A 97 6.12 6.44 -4.68
CA THR A 97 6.81 7.55 -4.00
C THR A 97 8.32 7.58 -4.25
N ALA A 98 8.91 6.44 -4.64
CA ALA A 98 10.34 6.28 -4.79
C ALA A 98 10.78 6.12 -6.26
N THR A 99 10.00 5.44 -7.09
CA THR A 99 10.36 5.18 -8.49
C THR A 99 9.14 4.94 -9.36
N LYS A 100 9.35 4.91 -10.69
CA LYS A 100 8.30 4.55 -11.65
C LYS A 100 7.77 3.16 -11.35
N THR A 101 6.46 3.03 -11.20
CA THR A 101 5.81 1.80 -10.75
C THR A 101 4.65 1.42 -11.66
N HIS A 102 4.59 0.14 -12.06
CA HIS A 102 3.48 -0.41 -12.86
C HIS A 102 2.85 -1.60 -12.14
N LEU A 103 1.51 -1.66 -12.21
CA LEU A 103 0.71 -2.80 -11.79
C LEU A 103 0.58 -3.80 -12.93
N LEU A 104 0.71 -5.08 -12.60
CA LEU A 104 0.47 -6.22 -13.50
C LEU A 104 -0.48 -7.21 -12.83
N GLU A 105 -1.55 -7.59 -13.51
CA GLU A 105 -2.35 -8.75 -13.13
C GLU A 105 -1.87 -10.00 -13.88
N THR A 106 -1.31 -9.82 -15.08
CA THR A 106 -0.79 -10.92 -15.90
C THR A 106 0.54 -10.55 -16.58
N ALA A 107 1.27 -11.54 -17.06
CA ALA A 107 2.54 -11.34 -17.76
C ALA A 107 2.36 -10.62 -19.12
N GLU A 108 1.20 -10.76 -19.75
CA GLU A 108 0.88 -10.15 -21.05
C GLU A 108 0.83 -8.64 -20.99
N GLU A 109 0.56 -8.07 -19.82
CA GLU A 109 0.50 -6.61 -19.61
C GLU A 109 1.87 -5.93 -19.66
N ILE A 110 2.95 -6.71 -19.64
CA ILE A 110 4.31 -6.17 -19.70
C ILE A 110 4.54 -5.49 -21.07
N GLN A 111 4.92 -4.22 -21.02
CA GLN A 111 5.26 -3.44 -22.20
C GLN A 111 6.78 -3.26 -22.30
N PRO A 112 7.43 -3.70 -23.38
CA PRO A 112 8.88 -3.53 -23.56
C PRO A 112 9.35 -2.09 -23.46
N ALA A 113 8.51 -1.12 -23.82
CA ALA A 113 8.81 0.30 -23.72
C ALA A 113 9.09 0.79 -22.30
N TRP A 114 8.63 0.08 -21.27
CA TRP A 114 8.88 0.45 -19.88
C TRP A 114 10.33 0.30 -19.46
N PHE A 115 11.08 -0.58 -20.13
CA PHE A 115 12.46 -0.96 -19.80
C PHE A 115 13.50 -0.12 -20.53
N GLN A 116 13.09 0.84 -21.36
CA GLN A 116 14.03 1.74 -22.04
C GLN A 116 14.81 2.55 -21.01
N ASN A 117 16.14 2.40 -21.03
CA ASN A 117 17.08 3.02 -20.10
C ASN A 117 16.97 2.53 -18.63
N CYS A 118 16.35 1.36 -18.39
CA CYS A 118 16.34 0.72 -17.08
C CYS A 118 17.45 -0.33 -17.01
N GLN A 119 18.32 -0.25 -15.99
CA GLN A 119 19.33 -1.27 -15.69
C GLN A 119 18.83 -2.24 -14.63
N HIS A 120 18.01 -1.76 -13.69
CA HIS A 120 17.48 -2.55 -12.60
C HIS A 120 15.97 -2.42 -12.51
N VAL A 121 15.31 -3.56 -12.50
CA VAL A 121 13.86 -3.68 -12.35
C VAL A 121 13.55 -4.43 -11.07
N GLY A 122 12.80 -3.81 -10.18
CA GLY A 122 12.30 -4.47 -8.97
C GLY A 122 10.95 -5.12 -9.22
N VAL A 123 10.74 -6.27 -8.60
CA VAL A 123 9.46 -7.00 -8.67
C VAL A 123 8.97 -7.28 -7.26
N THR A 124 7.72 -6.97 -6.98
CA THR A 124 7.03 -7.35 -5.74
C THR A 124 5.62 -7.84 -6.06
N SER A 125 4.96 -8.48 -5.10
CA SER A 125 3.61 -9.00 -5.31
C SER A 125 2.71 -8.76 -4.11
N GLY A 126 1.40 -8.66 -4.36
CA GLY A 126 0.40 -8.71 -3.31
C GLY A 126 0.44 -10.06 -2.56
N ALA A 127 0.05 -10.05 -1.28
CA ALA A 127 0.10 -11.25 -0.42
C ALA A 127 -0.74 -12.43 -0.93
N SER A 128 -1.82 -12.16 -1.67
CA SER A 128 -2.72 -13.16 -2.24
C SER A 128 -2.44 -13.48 -3.71
N THR A 129 -1.33 -12.98 -4.28
CA THR A 129 -0.97 -13.22 -5.67
C THR A 129 -0.52 -14.68 -5.86
N PRO A 130 -1.10 -15.44 -6.81
CA PRO A 130 -0.69 -16.80 -7.07
C PRO A 130 0.78 -16.88 -7.51
N GLU A 131 1.50 -17.88 -7.01
CA GLU A 131 2.91 -18.11 -7.36
C GLU A 131 3.09 -18.35 -8.87
N GLU A 132 2.14 -19.00 -9.50
CA GLU A 132 2.14 -19.21 -10.95
C GLU A 132 2.19 -17.89 -11.73
N THR A 133 1.38 -16.90 -11.34
CA THR A 133 1.37 -15.57 -11.97
C THR A 133 2.72 -14.88 -11.80
N ILE A 134 3.32 -14.98 -10.62
CA ILE A 134 4.65 -14.41 -10.34
C ILE A 134 5.69 -15.05 -11.27
N ASN A 135 5.67 -16.38 -11.37
CA ASN A 135 6.61 -17.13 -12.22
C ASN A 135 6.44 -16.81 -13.70
N GLN A 136 5.22 -16.62 -14.19
CA GLN A 136 4.94 -16.22 -15.57
C GLN A 136 5.52 -14.81 -15.86
N VAL A 137 5.34 -13.85 -14.95
CA VAL A 137 5.92 -12.51 -15.08
C VAL A 137 7.45 -12.58 -15.08
N LEU A 138 8.06 -13.32 -14.16
CA LEU A 138 9.52 -13.47 -14.10
C LEU A 138 10.09 -14.16 -15.34
N ALA A 139 9.40 -15.19 -15.89
CA ALA A 139 9.80 -15.82 -17.13
C ALA A 139 9.75 -14.85 -18.31
N LYS A 140 8.71 -14.04 -18.40
CA LYS A 140 8.56 -13.03 -19.45
C LYS A 140 9.67 -11.97 -19.38
N LEU A 141 9.98 -11.49 -18.18
CA LEU A 141 11.06 -10.51 -17.98
C LEU A 141 12.41 -11.02 -18.47
N LYS A 142 12.73 -12.30 -18.25
CA LYS A 142 13.97 -12.93 -18.74
C LYS A 142 14.07 -12.98 -20.27
N THR A 143 12.97 -12.84 -21.00
CA THR A 143 12.97 -12.81 -22.48
C THR A 143 13.14 -11.40 -23.04
N ILE A 144 13.00 -10.37 -22.19
CA ILE A 144 13.10 -8.95 -22.58
C ILE A 144 14.47 -8.37 -22.22
N ALA A 145 15.17 -9.01 -21.25
CA ALA A 145 16.47 -8.57 -20.73
C ALA A 145 17.64 -8.80 -21.73
#